data_80ffb51662df38df53015057e733ab60
#
_entry.id   80ffb51662df38df53015057e733ab60
#
_cell.length_a   1.000
_cell.length_b   1.000
_cell.length_c   1.000
_cell.angle_alpha   90.00
_cell.angle_beta   90.00
_cell.angle_gamma   90.00
#
_symmetry.space_group_name_H-M   'P 1'
#
loop_
_entity.id
_entity.type
_entity.pdbx_description
1 polymer ?
#
loop_
_entity_poly.entity_id
_entity_poly.type
_entity_poly.pdbx_seq_one_letter_code
_entity_poly.pdbx_strand_id
1 'polypeptide(L)'
;MKIRKELIAQRDPKSPISEVFRTLRTNIQFMNSSKKLKTLLITSTFPGEGKSWVSSNLAVTFAQAGNRVILIDADMRKGRQYTIFGAAPKPGLSNCLAEMEMTNQNDWDISRYIQKTEVENLLLIPAGSIPPNPSELLVSEQMMKLLNDLKEVCDLIIIDGTPCELVT
;
A
#
# COMPACT_ATOMS: atom_id res chain seq x y z
N MET A 1 -19.54 0.79 15.02
CA MET A 1 -18.48 0.65 14.00
C MET A 1 -18.55 1.88 13.09
N LYS A 2 -17.53 2.74 13.11
CA LYS A 2 -17.53 3.94 12.26
C LYS A 2 -17.15 3.54 10.85
N ILE A 3 -18.12 3.46 9.94
CA ILE A 3 -17.86 3.22 8.51
C ILE A 3 -16.99 4.38 8.01
N ARG A 4 -15.81 4.06 7.50
CA ARG A 4 -14.84 5.06 7.06
C ARG A 4 -15.29 5.69 5.76
N LYS A 5 -15.48 7.00 5.77
CA LYS A 5 -16.03 7.76 4.64
C LYS A 5 -15.18 7.63 3.37
N GLU A 6 -13.88 7.47 3.53
CA GLU A 6 -12.92 7.38 2.44
C GLU A 6 -12.98 6.07 1.65
N LEU A 7 -13.39 4.97 2.28
CA LEU A 7 -13.44 3.65 1.63
C LEU A 7 -14.78 3.43 0.92
N ILE A 8 -15.04 4.19 -0.15
CA ILE A 8 -16.30 4.12 -0.90
C ILE A 8 -16.54 2.74 -1.50
N ALA A 9 -15.50 2.07 -1.99
CA ALA A 9 -15.60 0.73 -2.57
C ALA A 9 -16.06 -0.32 -1.56
N GLN A 10 -15.79 -0.12 -0.26
CA GLN A 10 -16.28 -0.97 0.82
C GLN A 10 -17.65 -0.53 1.32
N ARG A 11 -17.82 0.78 1.56
CA ARG A 11 -19.01 1.36 2.17
C ARG A 11 -20.25 1.26 1.28
N ASP A 12 -20.06 1.53 0.00
CA ASP A 12 -21.12 1.48 -1.01
C ASP A 12 -20.63 0.80 -2.28
N PRO A 13 -20.59 -0.55 -2.28
CA PRO A 13 -20.11 -1.32 -3.42
C PRO A 13 -20.94 -1.14 -4.69
N LYS A 14 -22.17 -0.65 -4.57
CA LYS A 14 -23.09 -0.44 -5.71
C LYS A 14 -23.04 0.99 -6.25
N SER A 15 -22.29 1.88 -5.64
CA SER A 15 -22.17 3.27 -6.12
C SER A 15 -21.52 3.35 -7.50
N PRO A 16 -21.83 4.38 -8.29
CA PRO A 16 -21.14 4.63 -9.57
C PRO A 16 -19.64 4.78 -9.42
N ILE A 17 -19.18 5.35 -8.31
CA ILE A 17 -17.75 5.51 -8.01
C ILE A 17 -17.09 4.15 -7.78
N SER A 18 -17.74 3.24 -7.05
CA SER A 18 -17.24 1.88 -6.85
C SER A 18 -17.16 1.10 -8.17
N GLU A 19 -18.08 1.37 -9.11
CA GLU A 19 -18.01 0.80 -10.45
C GLU A 19 -16.81 1.31 -11.25
N VAL A 20 -16.46 2.59 -11.11
CA VAL A 20 -15.26 3.16 -11.73
C VAL A 20 -14.00 2.44 -11.23
N PHE A 21 -13.91 2.15 -9.93
CA PHE A 21 -12.77 1.38 -9.38
C PHE A 21 -12.74 -0.07 -9.90
N ARG A 22 -13.89 -0.72 -10.07
CA ARG A 22 -13.95 -2.06 -10.68
C ARG A 22 -13.49 -2.03 -12.14
N THR A 23 -13.92 -1.03 -12.89
CA THR A 23 -13.47 -0.83 -14.27
C THR A 23 -11.96 -0.57 -14.34
N LEU A 24 -11.42 0.28 -13.47
CA LEU A 24 -9.98 0.55 -13.39
C LEU A 24 -9.20 -0.73 -13.08
N ARG A 25 -9.64 -1.52 -12.09
CA ARG A 25 -9.04 -2.83 -11.79
C ARG A 25 -9.03 -3.72 -13.01
N THR A 26 -10.17 -3.87 -13.69
CA THR A 26 -10.29 -4.71 -14.87
C THR A 26 -9.33 -4.27 -15.97
N ASN A 27 -9.25 -2.97 -16.24
CA ASN A 27 -8.32 -2.42 -17.23
C ASN A 27 -6.85 -2.72 -16.87
N ILE A 28 -6.46 -2.55 -15.61
CA ILE A 28 -5.11 -2.89 -15.13
C ILE A 28 -4.80 -4.38 -15.34
N GLN A 29 -5.75 -5.25 -15.04
CA GLN A 29 -5.60 -6.69 -15.24
C GLN A 29 -5.44 -7.05 -16.73
N PHE A 30 -6.20 -6.42 -17.61
CA PHE A 30 -6.11 -6.64 -19.06
C PHE A 30 -4.83 -6.10 -19.67
N MET A 31 -4.35 -4.93 -19.26
CA MET A 31 -3.09 -4.35 -19.74
C MET A 31 -1.89 -5.27 -19.52
N ASN A 32 -1.99 -6.20 -18.61
CA ASN A 32 -0.91 -7.09 -18.22
C ASN A 32 -1.23 -8.59 -18.44
N SER A 33 -2.01 -8.87 -19.47
CA SER A 33 -2.49 -10.24 -19.77
C SER A 33 -1.37 -11.26 -20.02
N SER A 34 -0.20 -10.82 -20.46
CA SER A 34 0.97 -11.68 -20.74
C SER A 34 1.92 -11.87 -19.55
N LYS A 35 1.85 -10.99 -18.54
CA LYS A 35 2.68 -11.05 -17.33
C LYS A 35 1.82 -10.81 -16.10
N LYS A 36 1.92 -11.69 -15.12
CA LYS A 36 1.17 -11.52 -13.87
C LYS A 36 1.69 -10.31 -13.11
N LEU A 37 0.89 -9.23 -13.07
CA LEU A 37 1.19 -8.04 -12.28
C LEU A 37 1.31 -8.40 -10.81
N LYS A 38 2.45 -8.10 -10.20
CA LYS A 38 2.73 -8.35 -8.78
C LYS A 38 2.84 -7.08 -7.96
N THR A 39 3.17 -5.95 -8.60
CA THR A 39 3.37 -4.68 -7.91
C THR A 39 2.81 -3.54 -8.73
N LEU A 40 2.04 -2.67 -8.07
CA LEU A 40 1.44 -1.47 -8.64
C LEU A 40 1.84 -0.27 -7.79
N LEU A 41 2.54 0.69 -8.38
CA LEU A 41 2.87 1.97 -7.75
C LEU A 41 1.85 3.03 -8.17
N ILE A 42 1.28 3.73 -7.19
CA ILE A 42 0.40 4.87 -7.41
C ILE A 42 1.12 6.12 -6.92
N THR A 43 1.25 7.09 -7.80
CA THR A 43 1.88 8.38 -7.52
C THR A 43 1.01 9.52 -8.05
N SER A 44 1.39 10.76 -7.77
CA SER A 44 0.73 11.96 -8.25
C SER A 44 1.79 13.00 -8.63
N THR A 45 1.40 14.05 -9.35
CA THR A 45 2.29 15.18 -9.63
C THR A 45 2.43 16.05 -8.40
N PHE A 46 1.31 16.44 -7.80
CA PHE A 46 1.25 17.33 -6.64
C PHE A 46 0.69 16.65 -5.39
N PRO A 47 0.99 17.18 -4.18
CA PRO A 47 0.31 16.77 -2.97
C PRO A 47 -1.20 17.09 -3.05
N GLY A 48 -2.03 16.25 -2.44
CA GLY A 48 -3.47 16.51 -2.31
C GLY A 48 -4.33 16.16 -3.53
N GLU A 49 -3.78 15.51 -4.55
CA GLU A 49 -4.52 15.06 -5.75
C GLU A 49 -5.39 13.80 -5.54
N GLY A 50 -5.49 13.30 -4.30
CA GLY A 50 -6.32 12.13 -3.98
C GLY A 50 -5.62 10.79 -4.15
N LYS A 51 -4.31 10.75 -4.27
CA LYS A 51 -3.48 9.56 -4.45
C LYS A 51 -3.78 8.47 -3.42
N SER A 52 -3.79 8.80 -2.14
CA SER A 52 -4.05 7.84 -1.06
C SER A 52 -5.48 7.32 -1.06
N TRP A 53 -6.44 8.16 -1.46
CA TRP A 53 -7.83 7.75 -1.64
C TRP A 53 -7.99 6.77 -2.81
N VAL A 54 -7.31 7.02 -3.93
CA VAL A 54 -7.30 6.12 -5.08
C VAL A 54 -6.63 4.80 -4.71
N SER A 55 -5.46 4.84 -4.06
CA SER A 55 -4.71 3.65 -3.65
C SER A 55 -5.53 2.75 -2.73
N SER A 56 -6.19 3.33 -1.72
CA SER A 56 -7.00 2.58 -0.76
C SER A 56 -8.22 1.92 -1.40
N ASN A 57 -8.98 2.66 -2.22
CA ASN A 57 -10.18 2.11 -2.86
C ASN A 57 -9.84 1.08 -3.95
N LEU A 58 -8.75 1.28 -4.69
CA LEU A 58 -8.28 0.29 -5.64
C LEU A 58 -7.83 -1.00 -4.94
N ALA A 59 -7.11 -0.89 -3.81
CA ALA A 59 -6.71 -2.03 -2.99
C ALA A 59 -7.94 -2.82 -2.49
N VAL A 60 -8.96 -2.12 -1.99
CA VAL A 60 -10.24 -2.73 -1.60
C VAL A 60 -10.87 -3.49 -2.77
N THR A 61 -10.89 -2.88 -3.94
CA THR A 61 -11.53 -3.46 -5.14
C THR A 61 -10.81 -4.71 -5.62
N PHE A 62 -9.48 -4.76 -5.56
CA PHE A 62 -8.72 -5.98 -5.85
C PHE A 62 -8.95 -7.08 -4.80
N ALA A 63 -8.97 -6.72 -3.52
CA ALA A 63 -9.23 -7.66 -2.44
C ALA A 63 -10.63 -8.27 -2.53
N GLN A 64 -11.65 -7.46 -2.85
CA GLN A 64 -13.02 -7.93 -3.09
C GLN A 64 -13.13 -8.90 -4.28
N ALA A 65 -12.22 -8.82 -5.22
CA ALA A 65 -12.13 -9.77 -6.35
C ALA A 65 -11.37 -11.06 -6.00
N GLY A 66 -11.01 -11.28 -4.73
CA GLY A 66 -10.34 -12.49 -4.24
C GLY A 66 -8.81 -12.46 -4.31
N ASN A 67 -8.20 -11.33 -4.67
CA ASN A 67 -6.74 -11.20 -4.62
C ASN A 67 -6.29 -10.96 -3.16
N ARG A 68 -5.21 -11.63 -2.76
CA ARG A 68 -4.51 -11.31 -1.52
C ARG A 68 -3.65 -10.07 -1.75
N VAL A 69 -4.07 -8.95 -1.17
CA VAL A 69 -3.48 -7.62 -1.42
C VAL A 69 -2.73 -7.14 -0.19
N ILE A 70 -1.53 -6.59 -0.40
CA ILE A 70 -0.83 -5.81 0.61
C ILE A 70 -0.71 -4.38 0.10
N LEU A 71 -1.30 -3.44 0.84
CA LEU A 71 -1.16 -2.01 0.60
C LEU A 71 -0.01 -1.48 1.46
N ILE A 72 0.97 -0.84 0.83
CA ILE A 72 2.11 -0.22 1.49
C ILE A 72 1.99 1.29 1.37
N ASP A 73 2.00 1.99 2.49
CA ASP A 73 2.10 3.45 2.52
C ASP A 73 3.59 3.85 2.47
N ALA A 74 4.04 4.30 1.31
CA ALA A 74 5.42 4.72 1.09
C ALA A 74 5.63 6.24 1.26
N ASP A 75 4.59 7.00 1.57
CA ASP A 75 4.71 8.41 1.95
C ASP A 75 5.09 8.53 3.43
N MET A 76 6.38 8.37 3.73
CA MET A 76 6.88 8.36 5.11
C MET A 76 6.79 9.73 5.79
N ARG A 77 6.47 10.81 5.06
CA ARG A 77 6.33 12.17 5.62
C ARG A 77 4.88 12.51 5.94
N LYS A 78 3.95 12.11 5.06
CA LYS A 78 2.53 12.45 5.14
C LYS A 78 1.63 11.24 4.91
N GLY A 79 2.08 10.06 5.29
CA GLY A 79 1.32 8.83 5.15
C GLY A 79 -0.05 8.92 5.79
N ARG A 80 -1.10 8.48 5.09
CA ARG A 80 -2.50 8.58 5.50
C ARG A 80 -3.24 7.25 5.56
N GLN A 81 -2.64 6.18 5.06
CA GLN A 81 -3.34 4.90 4.97
C GLN A 81 -3.79 4.39 6.35
N TYR A 82 -2.96 4.59 7.40
CA TYR A 82 -3.36 4.20 8.75
C TYR A 82 -4.64 4.92 9.22
N THR A 83 -4.82 6.20 8.87
CA THR A 83 -6.05 6.94 9.18
C THR A 83 -7.23 6.41 8.38
N ILE A 84 -7.04 6.17 7.08
CA ILE A 84 -8.09 5.67 6.18
C ILE A 84 -8.61 4.31 6.64
N PHE A 85 -7.74 3.39 7.05
CA PHE A 85 -8.11 2.06 7.51
C PHE A 85 -8.32 1.94 9.04
N GLY A 86 -7.99 2.99 9.82
CA GLY A 86 -8.04 2.99 11.28
C GLY A 86 -7.08 2.03 11.93
N ALA A 87 -5.96 1.90 11.31
CA ALA A 87 -4.84 1.14 11.80
C ALA A 87 -3.95 1.97 12.72
N ALA A 88 -2.98 1.35 13.38
CA ALA A 88 -1.94 2.06 14.09
C ALA A 88 -0.96 2.71 13.09
N PRO A 89 -0.45 3.94 13.37
CA PRO A 89 0.49 4.61 12.46
C PRO A 89 1.86 3.94 12.41
N LYS A 90 2.22 3.17 13.41
CA LYS A 90 3.53 2.50 13.58
C LYS A 90 3.41 1.26 14.47
N PRO A 91 4.34 0.28 14.36
CA PRO A 91 5.46 0.26 13.42
C PRO A 91 4.97 0.09 11.97
N GLY A 92 5.77 0.55 11.01
CA GLY A 92 5.44 0.50 9.59
C GLY A 92 6.67 0.37 8.70
N LEU A 93 6.55 0.78 7.44
CA LEU A 93 7.57 0.61 6.41
C LEU A 93 8.94 1.16 6.84
N SER A 94 9.01 2.40 7.33
CA SER A 94 10.28 3.00 7.74
C SER A 94 10.96 2.23 8.88
N ASN A 95 10.17 1.76 9.84
CA ASN A 95 10.67 0.94 10.96
C ASN A 95 11.19 -0.41 10.47
N CYS A 96 10.46 -1.05 9.55
CA CYS A 96 10.86 -2.32 8.93
C CYS A 96 12.20 -2.19 8.21
N LEU A 97 12.34 -1.20 7.34
CA LEU A 97 13.57 -1.00 6.56
C LEU A 97 14.77 -0.68 7.45
N ALA A 98 14.58 0.12 8.50
CA ALA A 98 15.63 0.43 9.46
C ALA A 98 16.06 -0.81 10.26
N GLU A 99 15.14 -1.64 10.70
CA GLU A 99 15.46 -2.88 11.41
C GLU A 99 16.18 -3.88 10.49
N MET A 100 15.78 -3.98 9.22
CA MET A 100 16.45 -4.83 8.23
C MET A 100 17.91 -4.40 7.98
N GLU A 101 18.21 -3.11 8.06
CA GLU A 101 19.59 -2.59 7.94
C GLU A 101 20.46 -2.96 9.14
N MET A 102 19.87 -3.01 10.33
CA MET A 102 20.58 -3.24 11.59
C MET A 102 20.73 -4.72 11.95
N THR A 103 19.88 -5.58 11.42
CA THR A 103 19.86 -7.01 11.75
C THR A 103 20.51 -7.86 10.67
N ASN A 104 21.17 -8.94 11.07
CA ASN A 104 21.58 -9.98 10.12
C ASN A 104 20.35 -10.53 9.40
N GLN A 105 20.44 -10.69 8.07
CA GLN A 105 19.35 -10.94 7.12
C GLN A 105 18.40 -12.12 7.44
N ASN A 106 18.64 -12.87 8.51
CA ASN A 106 17.87 -14.07 8.85
C ASN A 106 16.94 -13.93 10.07
N ASP A 107 16.99 -12.83 10.81
CA ASP A 107 16.26 -12.69 12.08
C ASP A 107 15.13 -11.63 12.08
N TRP A 108 14.81 -11.05 10.93
CA TRP A 108 13.72 -10.07 10.87
C TRP A 108 12.37 -10.72 10.58
N ASP A 109 11.33 -10.27 11.26
CA ASP A 109 9.97 -10.76 11.13
C ASP A 109 9.05 -9.66 10.58
N ILE A 110 8.69 -9.78 9.31
CA ILE A 110 7.80 -8.84 8.62
C ILE A 110 6.41 -8.75 9.25
N SER A 111 5.95 -9.80 9.92
CA SER A 111 4.60 -9.83 10.50
C SER A 111 4.36 -8.72 11.53
N ARG A 112 5.42 -8.21 12.15
CA ARG A 112 5.38 -7.09 13.11
C ARG A 112 4.95 -5.76 12.48
N TYR A 113 5.11 -5.61 11.17
CA TYR A 113 4.86 -4.38 10.42
C TYR A 113 3.58 -4.44 9.59
N ILE A 114 2.97 -5.61 9.51
CA ILE A 114 1.75 -5.85 8.73
C ILE A 114 0.54 -5.82 9.67
N GLN A 115 -0.47 -5.05 9.31
CA GLN A 115 -1.73 -4.96 10.05
C GLN A 115 -2.88 -5.51 9.21
N LYS A 116 -3.78 -6.24 9.87
CA LYS A 116 -5.06 -6.63 9.28
C LYS A 116 -5.96 -5.42 9.15
N THR A 117 -6.72 -5.36 8.06
CA THR A 117 -7.78 -4.37 7.88
C THR A 117 -9.16 -5.02 8.09
N GLU A 118 -10.21 -4.20 8.11
CA GLU A 118 -11.60 -4.71 8.13
C GLU A 118 -12.02 -5.30 6.78
N VAL A 119 -11.22 -5.11 5.74
CA VAL A 119 -11.46 -5.66 4.40
C VAL A 119 -10.79 -7.03 4.30
N GLU A 120 -11.59 -8.04 4.00
CA GLU A 120 -11.06 -9.39 3.75
C GLU A 120 -10.04 -9.38 2.61
N ASN A 121 -8.97 -10.16 2.73
CA ASN A 121 -7.86 -10.26 1.78
C ASN A 121 -7.01 -8.99 1.62
N LEU A 122 -7.17 -7.98 2.49
CA LEU A 122 -6.38 -6.75 2.45
C LEU A 122 -5.59 -6.56 3.75
N LEU A 123 -4.28 -6.51 3.61
CA LEU A 123 -3.34 -6.18 4.68
C LEU A 123 -2.72 -4.80 4.41
N LEU A 124 -2.30 -4.12 5.47
CA LEU A 124 -1.69 -2.79 5.42
C LEU A 124 -0.32 -2.80 6.07
N ILE A 125 0.65 -2.19 5.39
CA ILE A 125 1.91 -1.73 6.00
C ILE A 125 1.83 -0.20 6.03
N PRO A 126 1.63 0.42 7.20
CA PRO A 126 1.60 1.88 7.31
C PRO A 126 2.99 2.46 7.08
N ALA A 127 3.07 3.78 6.89
CA ALA A 127 4.36 4.44 6.62
C ALA A 127 5.37 4.29 7.77
N GLY A 128 4.90 4.22 8.99
CA GLY A 128 5.75 4.12 10.17
C GLY A 128 6.20 5.48 10.71
N SER A 129 7.26 5.48 11.50
CA SER A 129 7.86 6.71 12.02
C SER A 129 8.50 7.51 10.89
N ILE A 130 8.51 8.85 11.02
CA ILE A 130 9.14 9.72 10.02
C ILE A 130 10.68 9.56 10.13
N PRO A 131 11.36 9.00 9.10
CA PRO A 131 12.80 8.84 9.13
C PRO A 131 13.50 10.13 8.66
N PRO A 132 14.79 10.31 8.96
CA PRO A 132 15.56 11.45 8.47
C PRO A 132 15.85 11.37 6.96
N ASN A 133 15.82 10.17 6.39
CA ASN A 133 16.24 9.87 5.01
C ASN A 133 15.22 9.02 4.22
N PRO A 134 13.96 9.50 4.01
CA PRO A 134 12.92 8.69 3.39
C PRO A 134 13.28 8.17 1.99
N SER A 135 13.87 9.03 1.16
CA SER A 135 14.21 8.68 -0.24
C SER A 135 15.28 7.59 -0.32
N GLU A 136 16.28 7.62 0.58
CA GLU A 136 17.33 6.60 0.64
C GLU A 136 16.75 5.24 1.04
N LEU A 137 15.84 5.22 2.01
CA LEU A 137 15.17 3.99 2.42
C LEU A 137 14.36 3.37 1.28
N LEU A 138 13.67 4.18 0.50
CA LEU A 138 12.83 3.69 -0.61
C LEU A 138 13.63 3.08 -1.76
N VAL A 139 14.89 3.50 -1.97
CA VAL A 139 15.77 2.94 -3.01
C VAL A 139 16.76 1.90 -2.48
N SER A 140 16.64 1.52 -1.21
CA SER A 140 17.55 0.59 -0.55
C SER A 140 17.40 -0.85 -1.02
N GLU A 141 18.45 -1.65 -0.80
CA GLU A 141 18.40 -3.11 -1.01
C GLU A 141 17.36 -3.77 -0.10
N GLN A 142 17.17 -3.22 1.11
CA GLN A 142 16.15 -3.68 2.06
C GLN A 142 14.74 -3.54 1.47
N MET A 143 14.43 -2.44 0.80
CA MET A 143 13.14 -2.25 0.13
C MET A 143 12.94 -3.28 -0.98
N MET A 144 13.97 -3.54 -1.79
CA MET A 144 13.91 -4.56 -2.84
C MET A 144 13.70 -5.96 -2.25
N LYS A 145 14.40 -6.30 -1.18
CA LYS A 145 14.22 -7.58 -0.47
C LYS A 145 12.82 -7.70 0.09
N LEU A 146 12.33 -6.67 0.77
CA LEU A 146 10.96 -6.62 1.32
C LEU A 146 9.92 -6.91 0.23
N LEU A 147 10.00 -6.22 -0.90
CA LEU A 147 9.07 -6.43 -2.01
C LEU A 147 9.14 -7.86 -2.58
N ASN A 148 10.34 -8.42 -2.70
CA ASN A 148 10.51 -9.79 -3.18
C ASN A 148 9.90 -10.80 -2.21
N ASP A 149 10.13 -10.65 -0.92
CA ASP A 149 9.56 -11.54 0.11
C ASP A 149 8.02 -11.45 0.14
N LEU A 150 7.47 -10.23 0.02
CA LEU A 150 6.02 -10.02 -0.04
C LEU A 150 5.36 -10.63 -1.29
N LYS A 151 6.05 -10.63 -2.44
CA LYS A 151 5.54 -11.25 -3.68
C LYS A 151 5.30 -12.76 -3.56
N GLU A 152 5.98 -13.41 -2.64
CA GLU A 152 5.80 -14.86 -2.40
C GLU A 152 4.54 -15.17 -1.59
N VAL A 153 4.05 -14.21 -0.78
CA VAL A 153 2.94 -14.42 0.15
C VAL A 153 1.64 -13.72 -0.24
N CYS A 154 1.66 -12.85 -1.25
CA CYS A 154 0.45 -12.18 -1.75
C CYS A 154 0.35 -12.22 -3.28
N ASP A 155 -0.83 -11.85 -3.79
CA ASP A 155 -1.08 -11.81 -5.23
C ASP A 155 -0.73 -10.45 -5.83
N LEU A 156 -0.90 -9.37 -5.06
CA LEU A 156 -0.66 -8.00 -5.50
C LEU A 156 -0.16 -7.13 -4.35
N ILE A 157 0.89 -6.37 -4.60
CA ILE A 157 1.37 -5.28 -3.75
C ILE A 157 0.94 -3.97 -4.39
N ILE A 158 0.22 -3.13 -3.66
CA ILE A 158 -0.08 -1.75 -4.06
C ILE A 158 0.76 -0.81 -3.18
N ILE A 159 1.50 0.08 -3.83
CA ILE A 159 2.36 1.05 -3.14
C ILE A 159 1.76 2.44 -3.34
N ASP A 160 1.35 3.06 -2.23
CA ASP A 160 0.95 4.47 -2.18
C ASP A 160 2.23 5.32 -2.07
N GLY A 161 2.71 5.80 -3.20
CA GLY A 161 3.98 6.53 -3.31
C GLY A 161 3.90 7.99 -2.86
N THR A 162 5.01 8.70 -2.95
CA THR A 162 5.07 10.16 -2.75
C THR A 162 4.69 10.90 -4.02
N PRO A 163 4.22 12.17 -3.93
CA PRO A 163 4.12 13.03 -5.11
C PRO A 163 5.48 13.25 -5.76
N CYS A 164 5.52 13.27 -7.11
CA CYS A 164 6.78 13.38 -7.85
C CYS A 164 7.49 14.73 -7.66
N GLU A 165 6.75 15.81 -7.41
CA GLU A 165 7.32 17.15 -7.28
C GLU A 165 8.06 17.38 -5.94
N LEU A 166 7.88 16.50 -4.95
CA LEU A 166 8.56 16.61 -3.65
C LEU A 166 9.91 15.90 -3.60
N VAL A 167 10.41 15.40 -4.71
CA VAL A 167 11.70 14.70 -4.80
C VAL A 167 12.81 15.65 -5.26
N THR A 168 12.84 16.83 -4.67
CA THR A 168 14.00 17.73 -4.76
C THR A 168 14.64 17.87 -3.41
#